data_912082531716909063540ad722488318
#
_entry.id   912082531716909063540ad722488318
#
_cell.length_a   1.000
_cell.length_b   1.000
_cell.length_c   1.000
_cell.angle_alpha   90.00
_cell.angle_beta   90.00
_cell.angle_gamma   90.00
#
_symmetry.space_group_name_H-M   'P 1'
#
loop_
_entity.id
_entity.type
_entity.pdbx_description
1 polymer ?
#
loop_
_entity_poly.entity_id
_entity_poly.type
_entity_poly.pdbx_seq_one_letter_code
_entity_poly.pdbx_strand_id
1 'polypeptide(L)'
;MSMNMKKTIVGLLTAAACLLANAGVIHFDDLPGDETLPIAAGYAGFDWTNMGTVRFDAWPGSGFEAGTVSGDNVAYNWYGAPATVASSDGGAFAFTGAYFTSAWVDQEISFEGWRSGQQLFASGAYTLETTAPVWIQLDWAGIDTLLIYNSSPTPWAMDEFTVPEPGSLALVGTSVVGLMAARRRRKA
;
A
#
# COMPACT_ATOMS: atom_id res chain seq x y z
N MET A 1 -35.98 51.07 25.75
CA MET A 1 -36.42 49.72 25.36
C MET A 1 -35.29 49.14 24.49
N SER A 2 -34.37 48.46 25.15
CA SER A 2 -33.13 47.96 24.51
C SER A 2 -33.29 46.47 24.23
N MET A 3 -33.26 46.08 22.97
CA MET A 3 -33.39 44.71 22.53
C MET A 3 -32.00 44.10 22.38
N ASN A 4 -31.63 43.24 23.35
CA ASN A 4 -30.42 42.44 23.32
C ASN A 4 -30.58 41.31 22.30
N MET A 5 -29.90 41.41 21.19
CA MET A 5 -29.80 40.38 20.19
C MET A 5 -28.66 39.42 20.53
N LYS A 6 -29.00 38.32 21.21
CA LYS A 6 -28.06 37.21 21.45
C LYS A 6 -27.73 36.52 20.12
N LYS A 7 -26.53 36.70 19.62
CA LYS A 7 -25.99 35.96 18.47
C LYS A 7 -25.71 34.54 18.89
N THR A 8 -26.58 33.62 18.50
CA THR A 8 -26.34 32.17 18.60
C THR A 8 -25.41 31.77 17.49
N ILE A 9 -24.15 31.52 17.81
CA ILE A 9 -23.22 30.89 16.86
C ILE A 9 -23.49 29.38 16.93
N VAL A 10 -24.19 28.88 15.90
CA VAL A 10 -24.30 27.43 15.66
C VAL A 10 -22.98 26.98 15.08
N GLY A 11 -22.18 26.32 15.89
CA GLY A 11 -20.95 25.65 15.43
C GLY A 11 -21.33 24.42 14.62
N LEU A 12 -21.10 24.45 13.30
CA LEU A 12 -21.21 23.31 12.42
C LEU A 12 -20.05 22.36 12.77
N LEU A 13 -20.32 21.30 13.55
CA LEU A 13 -19.41 20.18 13.70
C LEU A 13 -19.50 19.36 12.40
N THR A 14 -18.60 19.60 11.47
CA THR A 14 -18.35 18.68 10.36
C THR A 14 -17.63 17.48 10.96
N ALA A 15 -18.34 16.38 11.16
CA ALA A 15 -17.72 15.09 11.43
C ALA A 15 -17.02 14.66 10.14
N ALA A 16 -15.72 14.89 10.05
CA ALA A 16 -14.91 14.25 9.05
C ALA A 16 -14.89 12.75 9.39
N ALA A 17 -15.61 11.95 8.59
CA ALA A 17 -15.45 10.51 8.61
C ALA A 17 -13.98 10.24 8.21
N CYS A 18 -13.14 9.87 9.17
CA CYS A 18 -11.82 9.32 8.89
C CYS A 18 -12.06 7.98 8.19
N LEU A 19 -11.96 7.96 6.87
CA LEU A 19 -11.66 6.74 6.16
C LEU A 19 -10.32 6.26 6.70
N LEU A 20 -10.30 5.08 7.31
CA LEU A 20 -9.09 4.39 7.74
C LEU A 20 -8.35 4.00 6.46
N ALA A 21 -7.54 4.91 5.92
CA ALA A 21 -6.53 4.53 4.97
C ALA A 21 -5.48 3.78 5.78
N ASN A 22 -5.31 2.51 5.53
CA ASN A 22 -4.20 1.75 6.07
C ASN A 22 -2.91 2.39 5.57
N ALA A 23 -2.28 3.12 6.47
CA ALA A 23 -0.97 3.69 6.26
C ALA A 23 0.00 2.73 6.90
N GLY A 24 0.96 2.26 6.15
CA GLY A 24 1.95 1.38 6.74
C GLY A 24 2.61 0.43 5.76
N VAL A 25 3.27 -0.55 6.32
CA VAL A 25 3.88 -1.67 5.62
C VAL A 25 2.93 -2.86 5.68
N ILE A 26 2.65 -3.48 4.56
CA ILE A 26 1.85 -4.71 4.45
C ILE A 26 2.83 -5.87 4.35
N HIS A 27 2.84 -6.72 5.39
CA HIS A 27 3.78 -7.84 5.55
C HIS A 27 3.21 -9.19 5.12
N PHE A 28 1.89 -9.29 4.90
CA PHE A 28 1.16 -10.51 4.52
C PHE A 28 1.14 -11.64 5.57
N ASP A 29 1.73 -11.44 6.76
CA ASP A 29 1.87 -12.45 7.80
C ASP A 29 0.58 -12.83 8.52
N ASP A 30 -0.44 -12.00 8.42
CA ASP A 30 -1.80 -12.27 8.94
C ASP A 30 -2.65 -13.11 7.98
N LEU A 31 -2.11 -13.45 6.81
CA LEU A 31 -2.75 -14.35 5.84
C LEU A 31 -2.32 -15.81 6.06
N PRO A 32 -3.11 -16.79 5.58
CA PRO A 32 -2.82 -18.22 5.82
C PRO A 32 -1.50 -18.72 5.24
N GLY A 33 -0.92 -18.05 4.23
CA GLY A 33 0.26 -18.53 3.50
C GLY A 33 -0.02 -19.81 2.71
N ASP A 34 -1.26 -20.02 2.29
CA ASP A 34 -1.69 -21.15 1.47
C ASP A 34 -1.62 -20.75 -0.02
N GLU A 35 -0.68 -21.36 -0.72
CA GLU A 35 -0.42 -21.08 -2.14
C GLU A 35 -1.60 -21.38 -3.08
N THR A 36 -2.64 -22.04 -2.61
CA THR A 36 -3.83 -22.34 -3.40
C THR A 36 -4.91 -21.27 -3.29
N LEU A 37 -4.76 -20.33 -2.38
CA LEU A 37 -5.76 -19.30 -2.12
C LEU A 37 -5.30 -17.91 -2.64
N PRO A 38 -6.19 -17.17 -3.33
CA PRO A 38 -5.91 -15.79 -3.68
C PRO A 38 -5.90 -14.91 -2.43
N ILE A 39 -5.16 -13.80 -2.48
CA ILE A 39 -5.35 -12.72 -1.52
C ILE A 39 -6.77 -12.20 -1.67
N ALA A 40 -7.51 -12.13 -0.57
CA ALA A 40 -8.91 -11.71 -0.58
C ALA A 40 -9.05 -10.26 -1.07
N ALA A 41 -10.11 -9.97 -1.81
CA ALA A 41 -10.45 -8.61 -2.22
C ALA A 41 -10.62 -7.70 -0.98
N GLY A 42 -10.11 -6.48 -1.06
CA GLY A 42 -10.14 -5.51 0.03
C GLY A 42 -9.07 -5.74 1.12
N TYR A 43 -8.21 -6.76 1.01
CA TYR A 43 -7.14 -6.98 1.99
C TYR A 43 -6.22 -5.75 2.09
N ALA A 44 -6.04 -5.26 3.30
CA ALA A 44 -5.28 -4.04 3.61
C ALA A 44 -5.73 -2.80 2.80
N GLY A 45 -6.98 -2.77 2.31
CA GLY A 45 -7.54 -1.68 1.51
C GLY A 45 -7.29 -1.80 -0.01
N PHE A 46 -6.79 -2.95 -0.46
CA PHE A 46 -6.46 -3.19 -1.87
C PHE A 46 -7.10 -4.46 -2.42
N ASP A 47 -7.36 -4.46 -3.72
CA ASP A 47 -7.69 -5.62 -4.52
C ASP A 47 -6.44 -6.14 -5.23
N TRP A 48 -6.07 -7.38 -4.93
CA TRP A 48 -4.85 -8.05 -5.35
C TRP A 48 -5.15 -9.04 -6.48
N THR A 49 -5.10 -8.59 -7.71
CA THR A 49 -5.42 -9.45 -8.85
C THR A 49 -4.22 -10.29 -9.27
N ASN A 50 -4.44 -11.58 -9.45
CA ASN A 50 -3.42 -12.57 -9.80
C ASN A 50 -2.32 -12.69 -8.75
N MET A 51 -2.68 -12.61 -7.48
CA MET A 51 -1.75 -12.71 -6.35
C MET A 51 -2.25 -13.65 -5.28
N GLY A 52 -1.34 -14.38 -4.68
CA GLY A 52 -1.53 -15.23 -3.52
C GLY A 52 -0.44 -15.00 -2.48
N THR A 53 -0.49 -15.76 -1.39
CA THR A 53 0.57 -15.78 -0.38
C THR A 53 1.12 -17.18 -0.20
N VAL A 54 2.40 -17.27 0.15
CA VAL A 54 3.09 -18.52 0.42
C VAL A 54 4.01 -18.35 1.63
N ARG A 55 4.11 -19.39 2.45
CA ARG A 55 5.07 -19.43 3.55
C ARG A 55 6.49 -19.62 3.01
N PHE A 56 7.44 -19.02 3.71
CA PHE A 56 8.88 -19.10 3.36
C PHE A 56 9.39 -20.54 3.27
N ASP A 57 8.89 -21.44 4.12
CA ASP A 57 9.32 -22.83 4.23
C ASP A 57 8.61 -23.81 3.29
N ALA A 58 7.63 -23.31 2.50
CA ALA A 58 6.91 -24.15 1.52
C ALA A 58 7.82 -24.65 0.40
N TRP A 59 8.80 -23.83 0.00
CA TRP A 59 9.71 -24.13 -1.11
C TRP A 59 11.17 -23.83 -0.73
N PRO A 60 11.84 -24.69 0.05
CA PRO A 60 13.20 -24.48 0.50
C PRO A 60 14.20 -24.31 -0.67
N GLY A 61 15.09 -23.35 -0.56
CA GLY A 61 16.07 -22.99 -1.58
C GLY A 61 15.52 -22.16 -2.75
N SER A 62 14.28 -21.71 -2.66
CA SER A 62 13.65 -20.83 -3.66
C SER A 62 13.79 -19.36 -3.30
N GLY A 63 13.45 -18.50 -4.25
CA GLY A 63 13.32 -17.07 -3.97
C GLY A 63 12.12 -16.70 -3.10
N PHE A 64 11.18 -17.62 -2.82
CA PHE A 64 10.16 -17.40 -1.80
C PHE A 64 10.79 -17.39 -0.40
N GLU A 65 11.66 -18.37 -0.10
CA GLU A 65 12.41 -18.39 1.15
C GLU A 65 13.38 -17.19 1.25
N ALA A 66 14.17 -16.96 0.20
CA ALA A 66 15.14 -15.87 0.18
C ALA A 66 14.48 -14.48 0.22
N GLY A 67 13.27 -14.36 -0.31
CA GLY A 67 12.52 -13.10 -0.44
C GLY A 67 11.70 -12.73 0.79
N THR A 68 11.61 -13.59 1.80
CA THR A 68 10.92 -13.29 3.06
C THR A 68 11.81 -12.37 3.90
N VAL A 69 11.43 -11.10 3.99
CA VAL A 69 12.14 -10.06 4.72
C VAL A 69 11.59 -9.91 6.13
N SER A 70 10.30 -10.11 6.30
CA SER A 70 9.60 -10.05 7.58
C SER A 70 8.69 -11.26 7.76
N GLY A 71 8.46 -11.66 9.01
CA GLY A 71 7.55 -12.73 9.39
C GLY A 71 7.76 -14.06 8.67
N ASP A 72 6.67 -14.70 8.24
CA ASP A 72 6.66 -16.04 7.67
C ASP A 72 6.11 -16.10 6.23
N ASN A 73 5.45 -15.07 5.74
CA ASN A 73 4.73 -15.11 4.47
C ASN A 73 5.27 -14.05 3.49
N VAL A 74 5.20 -14.39 2.20
CA VAL A 74 5.38 -13.43 1.11
C VAL A 74 4.18 -13.47 0.17
N ALA A 75 3.86 -12.34 -0.45
CA ALA A 75 2.96 -12.32 -1.59
C ALA A 75 3.70 -12.74 -2.87
N TYR A 76 2.98 -13.31 -3.83
CA TYR A 76 3.57 -13.70 -5.11
C TYR A 76 2.54 -13.61 -6.24
N ASN A 77 3.01 -13.50 -7.48
CA ASN A 77 2.14 -13.55 -8.65
C ASN A 77 1.95 -14.98 -9.14
N TRP A 78 0.70 -15.39 -9.32
CA TRP A 78 0.38 -16.72 -9.81
C TRP A 78 0.86 -16.94 -11.23
N TYR A 79 1.43 -18.13 -11.47
CA TYR A 79 1.87 -18.61 -12.78
C TYR A 79 2.84 -17.67 -13.51
N GLY A 80 3.52 -16.77 -12.79
CA GLY A 80 4.38 -15.77 -13.41
C GLY A 80 3.66 -14.84 -14.40
N ALA A 81 2.35 -14.64 -14.23
CA ALA A 81 1.60 -13.68 -15.02
C ALA A 81 1.62 -12.29 -14.36
N PRO A 82 1.40 -11.21 -15.12
CA PRO A 82 1.32 -9.87 -14.55
C PRO A 82 0.32 -9.76 -13.42
N ALA A 83 0.65 -8.99 -12.38
CA ALA A 83 -0.18 -8.75 -11.23
C ALA A 83 -0.67 -7.30 -11.17
N THR A 84 -1.80 -7.08 -10.49
CA THR A 84 -2.37 -5.76 -10.29
C THR A 84 -2.72 -5.56 -8.81
N VAL A 85 -2.35 -4.38 -8.28
CA VAL A 85 -2.78 -3.90 -6.97
C VAL A 85 -3.60 -2.65 -7.20
N ALA A 86 -4.90 -2.71 -6.89
CA ALA A 86 -5.81 -1.59 -7.07
C ALA A 86 -6.42 -1.17 -5.72
N SER A 87 -6.68 0.12 -5.54
CA SER A 87 -7.41 0.61 -4.38
C SER A 87 -8.83 0.03 -4.37
N SER A 88 -9.25 -0.63 -3.29
CA SER A 88 -10.56 -1.29 -3.21
C SER A 88 -11.74 -0.30 -3.19
N ASP A 89 -11.50 0.96 -2.83
CA ASP A 89 -12.51 2.03 -2.83
C ASP A 89 -12.39 2.97 -4.05
N GLY A 90 -11.47 2.67 -4.98
CA GLY A 90 -11.15 3.52 -6.15
C GLY A 90 -10.47 4.84 -5.78
N GLY A 91 -10.09 5.03 -4.53
CA GLY A 91 -9.33 6.19 -4.05
C GLY A 91 -7.90 6.21 -4.58
N ALA A 92 -7.25 7.37 -4.50
CA ALA A 92 -5.83 7.46 -4.79
C ALA A 92 -5.01 6.97 -3.61
N PHE A 93 -3.92 6.27 -3.92
CA PHE A 93 -2.89 5.94 -2.94
C PHE A 93 -1.50 6.35 -3.43
N ALA A 94 -0.53 6.24 -2.55
CA ALA A 94 0.88 6.34 -2.92
C ALA A 94 1.54 4.99 -2.67
N PHE A 95 2.47 4.61 -3.54
CA PHE A 95 3.30 3.42 -3.38
C PHE A 95 4.75 3.85 -3.24
N THR A 96 5.35 3.59 -2.08
CA THR A 96 6.77 3.90 -1.84
C THR A 96 7.65 2.87 -2.49
N GLY A 97 7.40 1.59 -2.24
CA GLY A 97 8.20 0.47 -2.73
C GLY A 97 7.88 -0.82 -1.99
N ALA A 98 8.57 -1.89 -2.36
CA ALA A 98 8.51 -3.20 -1.72
C ALA A 98 9.80 -3.96 -1.98
N TYR A 99 10.04 -5.04 -1.24
CA TYR A 99 11.07 -6.03 -1.57
C TYR A 99 10.56 -7.01 -2.61
N PHE A 100 11.41 -7.36 -3.56
CA PHE A 100 11.10 -8.34 -4.59
C PHE A 100 12.25 -9.34 -4.77
N THR A 101 11.91 -10.60 -5.07
CA THR A 101 12.86 -11.68 -5.32
C THR A 101 12.28 -12.56 -6.42
N SER A 102 13.08 -13.07 -7.34
CA SER A 102 12.59 -14.05 -8.31
C SER A 102 12.49 -15.43 -7.67
N ALA A 103 11.42 -16.19 -7.96
CA ALA A 103 11.19 -17.47 -7.29
C ALA A 103 12.14 -18.58 -7.75
N TRP A 104 12.39 -18.73 -9.07
CA TRP A 104 13.06 -19.91 -9.61
C TRP A 104 14.23 -19.62 -10.54
N VAL A 105 14.16 -18.58 -11.32
CA VAL A 105 15.20 -18.14 -12.25
C VAL A 105 15.27 -16.63 -12.26
N ASP A 106 16.44 -16.07 -12.48
CA ASP A 106 16.60 -14.62 -12.59
C ASP A 106 15.70 -14.04 -13.67
N GLN A 107 15.08 -12.92 -13.40
CA GLN A 107 14.17 -12.24 -14.33
C GLN A 107 14.22 -10.72 -14.12
N GLU A 108 13.52 -10.01 -14.99
CA GLU A 108 13.29 -8.59 -14.82
C GLU A 108 11.81 -8.33 -14.52
N ILE A 109 11.54 -7.30 -13.71
CA ILE A 109 10.21 -6.76 -13.50
C ILE A 109 10.17 -5.28 -13.81
N SER A 110 8.98 -4.80 -14.18
CA SER A 110 8.69 -3.38 -14.42
C SER A 110 7.32 -3.02 -13.91
N PHE A 111 7.08 -1.73 -13.71
CA PHE A 111 5.89 -1.23 -13.06
C PHE A 111 5.21 -0.14 -13.89
N GLU A 112 3.89 -0.05 -13.77
CA GLU A 112 3.10 1.06 -14.28
C GLU A 112 2.14 1.54 -13.19
N GLY A 113 2.06 2.86 -13.00
CA GLY A 113 1.10 3.51 -12.11
C GLY A 113 0.01 4.20 -12.90
N TRP A 114 -1.25 3.88 -12.60
CA TRP A 114 -2.42 4.37 -13.33
C TRP A 114 -3.35 5.16 -12.42
N ARG A 115 -4.12 6.08 -12.99
CA ARG A 115 -5.19 6.82 -12.34
C ARG A 115 -6.37 6.98 -13.28
N SER A 116 -7.55 6.48 -12.88
CA SER A 116 -8.79 6.59 -13.66
C SER A 116 -8.62 6.16 -15.13
N GLY A 117 -7.87 5.07 -15.36
CA GLY A 117 -7.59 4.53 -16.69
C GLY A 117 -6.52 5.28 -17.49
N GLN A 118 -5.85 6.27 -16.88
CA GLN A 118 -4.72 6.97 -17.49
C GLN A 118 -3.41 6.56 -16.81
N GLN A 119 -2.42 6.17 -17.60
CA GLN A 119 -1.07 5.89 -17.10
C GLN A 119 -0.39 7.20 -16.68
N LEU A 120 0.04 7.26 -15.42
CA LEU A 120 0.77 8.39 -14.85
C LEU A 120 2.28 8.14 -14.80
N PHE A 121 2.65 6.89 -14.54
CA PHE A 121 4.04 6.49 -14.33
C PHE A 121 4.35 5.17 -15.04
N ALA A 122 5.60 5.04 -15.45
CA ALA A 122 6.20 3.77 -15.88
C ALA A 122 7.65 3.72 -15.40
N SER A 123 8.09 2.55 -14.94
CA SER A 123 9.49 2.33 -14.56
C SER A 123 10.30 1.76 -15.72
N GLY A 124 11.63 1.76 -15.56
CA GLY A 124 12.50 0.82 -16.27
C GLY A 124 12.37 -0.60 -15.70
N ALA A 125 13.15 -1.52 -16.26
CA ALA A 125 13.27 -2.88 -15.75
C ALA A 125 14.21 -2.94 -14.55
N TYR A 126 13.86 -3.78 -13.56
CA TYR A 126 14.69 -4.12 -12.41
C TYR A 126 15.01 -5.60 -12.46
N THR A 127 16.29 -5.96 -12.31
CA THR A 127 16.71 -7.36 -12.25
C THR A 127 16.40 -7.94 -10.87
N LEU A 128 15.76 -9.11 -10.86
CA LEU A 128 15.52 -9.93 -9.67
C LEU A 128 16.36 -11.20 -9.77
N GLU A 129 17.12 -11.46 -8.71
CA GLU A 129 17.82 -12.73 -8.50
C GLU A 129 16.96 -13.64 -7.61
N THR A 130 17.32 -14.93 -7.54
CA THR A 130 16.62 -15.91 -6.70
C THR A 130 17.18 -15.99 -5.28
N THR A 131 18.31 -15.35 -5.01
CA THR A 131 19.12 -15.56 -3.81
C THR A 131 19.01 -14.45 -2.78
N ALA A 132 18.51 -13.29 -3.16
CA ALA A 132 18.37 -12.14 -2.26
C ALA A 132 17.25 -11.20 -2.70
N PRO A 133 16.51 -10.62 -1.75
CA PRO A 133 15.50 -9.61 -2.05
C PRO A 133 16.16 -8.29 -2.42
N VAL A 134 15.55 -7.57 -3.35
CA VAL A 134 15.92 -6.21 -3.72
C VAL A 134 14.80 -5.25 -3.35
N TRP A 135 15.12 -4.17 -2.66
CA TRP A 135 14.20 -3.08 -2.43
C TRP A 135 14.03 -2.26 -3.70
N ILE A 136 12.81 -2.17 -4.21
CA ILE A 136 12.48 -1.33 -5.36
C ILE A 136 11.67 -0.14 -4.87
N GLN A 137 12.28 1.04 -4.93
CA GLN A 137 11.67 2.30 -4.53
C GLN A 137 11.14 3.04 -5.76
N LEU A 138 9.86 3.41 -5.74
CA LEU A 138 9.20 4.14 -6.81
C LEU A 138 8.69 5.51 -6.37
N ASP A 139 8.24 5.66 -5.12
CA ASP A 139 7.70 6.90 -4.54
C ASP A 139 6.58 7.54 -5.41
N TRP A 140 5.74 6.70 -6.01
CA TRP A 140 4.65 7.17 -6.87
C TRP A 140 3.42 7.53 -6.03
N ALA A 141 2.88 8.72 -6.26
CA ALA A 141 1.70 9.21 -5.55
C ALA A 141 0.55 9.49 -6.51
N GLY A 142 -0.69 9.38 -6.01
CA GLY A 142 -1.88 9.73 -6.76
C GLY A 142 -2.35 8.67 -7.75
N ILE A 143 -1.85 7.45 -7.67
CA ILE A 143 -2.32 6.30 -8.45
C ILE A 143 -3.53 5.64 -7.77
N ASP A 144 -4.39 4.96 -8.52
CA ASP A 144 -5.42 4.06 -8.02
C ASP A 144 -5.14 2.59 -8.37
N THR A 145 -4.17 2.37 -9.26
CA THR A 145 -3.80 1.06 -9.76
C THR A 145 -2.29 1.00 -10.02
N LEU A 146 -1.66 -0.04 -9.50
CA LEU A 146 -0.28 -0.44 -9.78
C LEU A 146 -0.29 -1.75 -10.56
N LEU A 147 0.31 -1.76 -11.75
CA LEU A 147 0.56 -2.95 -12.55
C LEU A 147 2.01 -3.38 -12.38
N ILE A 148 2.23 -4.68 -12.27
CA ILE A 148 3.55 -5.29 -12.10
C ILE A 148 3.73 -6.33 -13.20
N TYR A 149 4.69 -6.09 -14.08
CA TYR A 149 5.03 -6.98 -15.20
C TYR A 149 6.33 -7.72 -14.92
N ASN A 150 6.43 -8.94 -15.43
CA ASN A 150 7.64 -9.74 -15.36
C ASN A 150 8.03 -10.23 -16.76
N SER A 151 9.33 -10.36 -16.99
CA SER A 151 9.90 -10.76 -18.30
C SER A 151 9.88 -12.26 -18.55
N SER A 152 9.58 -13.07 -17.53
CA SER A 152 9.61 -14.53 -17.55
C SER A 152 8.33 -15.10 -16.95
N PRO A 153 7.83 -16.27 -17.38
CA PRO A 153 6.67 -16.92 -16.78
C PRO A 153 6.97 -17.56 -15.41
N THR A 154 8.01 -17.09 -14.71
CA THR A 154 8.33 -17.50 -13.34
C THR A 154 7.72 -16.52 -12.33
N PRO A 155 7.17 -17.01 -11.21
CA PRO A 155 6.70 -16.12 -10.14
C PRO A 155 7.84 -15.28 -9.56
N TRP A 156 7.46 -14.14 -8.99
CA TRP A 156 8.28 -13.36 -8.06
C TRP A 156 7.59 -13.35 -6.68
N ALA A 157 8.41 -13.22 -5.64
CA ALA A 157 7.96 -12.96 -4.28
C ALA A 157 8.02 -11.45 -4.00
N MET A 158 7.09 -10.97 -3.19
CA MET A 158 7.04 -9.58 -2.70
C MET A 158 6.77 -9.55 -1.21
N ASP A 159 7.54 -8.73 -0.49
CA ASP A 159 7.34 -8.48 0.94
C ASP A 159 7.45 -6.98 1.24
N GLU A 160 6.91 -6.58 2.39
CA GLU A 160 6.93 -5.18 2.88
C GLU A 160 6.37 -4.17 1.85
N PHE A 161 5.19 -4.45 1.29
CA PHE A 161 4.51 -3.49 0.42
C PHE A 161 4.21 -2.21 1.19
N THR A 162 4.91 -1.13 0.85
CA THR A 162 4.92 0.11 1.64
C THR A 162 4.09 1.21 0.99
N VAL A 163 3.10 1.69 1.74
CA VAL A 163 2.28 2.86 1.42
C VAL A 163 2.53 3.95 2.47
N PRO A 164 2.79 5.21 2.08
CA PRO A 164 2.99 6.28 3.04
C PRO A 164 1.73 6.52 3.87
N GLU A 165 1.91 6.91 5.13
CA GLU A 165 0.78 7.39 5.92
C GLU A 165 0.08 8.55 5.22
N PRO A 166 -1.25 8.51 5.06
CA PRO A 166 -1.97 9.68 4.56
C PRO A 166 -1.63 10.89 5.42
N GLY A 167 -1.29 12.01 4.78
CA GLY A 167 -1.05 13.28 5.48
C GLY A 167 -2.20 13.76 6.36
N SER A 168 -3.32 13.00 6.41
CA SER A 168 -4.45 13.19 7.31
C SER A 168 -4.06 13.15 8.79
N LEU A 169 -3.09 12.33 9.21
CA LEU A 169 -2.58 12.31 10.59
C LEU A 169 -1.84 13.61 10.93
N ALA A 170 -1.06 14.15 9.99
CA ALA A 170 -0.42 15.44 10.14
C ALA A 170 -1.46 16.58 10.22
N LEU A 171 -2.54 16.48 9.43
CA LEU A 171 -3.62 17.47 9.43
C LEU A 171 -4.44 17.44 10.72
N VAL A 172 -4.71 16.25 11.27
CA VAL A 172 -5.37 16.10 12.57
C VAL A 172 -4.48 16.64 13.70
N GLY A 173 -3.19 16.31 13.67
CA GLY A 173 -2.22 16.83 14.66
C GLY A 173 -2.14 18.36 14.63
N THR A 174 -2.05 18.97 13.46
CA THR A 174 -1.99 20.44 13.31
C THR A 174 -3.30 21.13 13.69
N SER A 175 -4.46 20.51 13.39
CA SER A 175 -5.77 21.05 13.79
C SER A 175 -5.98 21.02 15.30
N VAL A 176 -5.56 19.97 16.01
CA VAL A 176 -5.61 19.88 17.47
C VAL A 176 -4.71 20.93 18.13
N VAL A 177 -3.48 21.10 17.63
CA VAL A 177 -2.56 22.14 18.11
C VAL A 177 -3.14 23.54 17.86
N GLY A 178 -3.72 23.79 16.70
CA GLY A 178 -4.39 25.05 16.36
C GLY A 178 -5.56 25.36 17.30
N LEU A 179 -6.39 24.35 17.62
CA LEU A 179 -7.50 24.49 18.57
C LEU A 179 -7.03 24.77 20.00
N MET A 180 -5.95 24.12 20.43
CA MET A 180 -5.37 24.37 21.76
C MET A 180 -4.77 25.79 21.88
N ALA A 181 -4.10 26.27 20.81
CA ALA A 181 -3.56 27.63 20.76
C ALA A 181 -4.68 28.68 20.76
N ALA A 182 -5.77 28.45 20.02
CA ALA A 182 -6.93 29.33 19.99
C ALA A 182 -7.65 29.41 21.37
N ARG A 183 -7.74 28.28 22.09
CA ARG A 183 -8.31 28.24 23.44
C ARG A 183 -7.47 29.03 24.46
N ARG A 184 -6.13 28.98 24.35
CA ARG A 184 -5.24 29.78 25.25
C ARG A 184 -5.42 31.28 25.06
N ARG A 185 -5.58 31.76 23.82
CA ARG A 185 -5.79 33.18 23.49
C ARG A 185 -7.14 33.75 23.99
N ARG A 186 -8.14 32.89 24.22
CA ARG A 186 -9.45 33.33 24.76
C ARG A 186 -9.50 33.44 26.28
N LYS A 187 -8.46 32.94 26.97
CA LYS A 187 -8.38 32.99 28.44
C LYS A 187 -7.40 34.06 28.97
N ALA A 188 -6.68 34.73 28.09
CA ALA A 188 -5.84 35.90 28.36
C ALA A 188 -6.57 37.18 27.91
#